data_f8f9ba623d11885ae103d5c1090e4d7c
#
_entry.id   f8f9ba623d11885ae103d5c1090e4d7c
#
_cell.length_a   1.000
_cell.length_b   1.000
_cell.length_c   1.000
_cell.angle_alpha   90.00
_cell.angle_beta   90.00
_cell.angle_gamma   90.00
#
_symmetry.space_group_name_H-M   'P 1'
#
loop_
_entity.id
_entity.type
_entity.pdbx_description
1 polymer ?
#
loop_
_entity_poly.entity_id
_entity_poly.type
_entity_poly.pdbx_seq_one_letter_code
_entity_poly.pdbx_strand_id
1 'polypeptide(L)'
;MIQFITHSNNRYDYVEGARLALEGGCRWVQLRMKEATEAEFMAAAAEIGRLCKEHGATFVLDDHVEWVEKTGADGVHLGKNDMPIDEARKILGSDKIIGGTANTFEDVERLYRQGADYIGCGPFRFTTTKKNLSPVLGLEGYQHIVDQMKSHGINLPIVAIGGILESDIKSILATGVSGIAVSG
;
A
#
# COMPACT_ATOMS: atom_id res chain seq x y z
N MET A 1 -10.36 -7.29 -1.10
CA MET A 1 -9.78 -5.91 -1.13
C MET A 1 -8.57 -5.92 -2.04
N ILE A 2 -8.52 -4.99 -3.00
CA ILE A 2 -7.39 -4.85 -3.94
C ILE A 2 -6.92 -3.40 -3.90
N GLN A 3 -5.62 -3.21 -3.62
CA GLN A 3 -4.95 -1.93 -3.77
C GLN A 3 -4.11 -1.94 -5.04
N PHE A 4 -4.28 -0.94 -5.88
CA PHE A 4 -3.42 -0.71 -7.04
C PHE A 4 -2.35 0.33 -6.68
N ILE A 5 -1.08 -0.05 -6.83
CA ILE A 5 0.06 0.84 -6.65
C ILE A 5 0.53 1.29 -8.03
N THR A 6 0.56 2.59 -8.26
CA THR A 6 0.89 3.13 -9.58
C THR A 6 2.31 2.76 -10.02
N HIS A 7 2.45 2.49 -11.30
CA HIS A 7 3.69 2.17 -11.95
C HIS A 7 3.66 2.71 -13.38
N SER A 8 4.79 3.14 -13.90
CA SER A 8 4.92 3.54 -15.31
C SER A 8 5.71 2.50 -16.08
N ASN A 9 5.25 2.17 -17.26
CA ASN A 9 5.91 1.23 -18.17
C ASN A 9 5.71 1.65 -19.64
N ASN A 10 6.08 0.79 -20.58
CA ASN A 10 5.97 1.07 -22.02
C ASN A 10 4.53 1.17 -22.55
N ARG A 11 3.53 0.77 -21.75
CA ARG A 11 2.13 0.74 -22.17
C ARG A 11 1.31 1.89 -21.60
N TYR A 12 1.62 2.29 -20.36
CA TYR A 12 0.89 3.34 -19.67
C TYR A 12 1.76 4.06 -18.64
N ASP A 13 1.43 5.32 -18.42
CA ASP A 13 2.00 6.12 -17.35
C ASP A 13 1.23 5.91 -16.03
N TYR A 14 1.59 6.66 -14.99
CA TYR A 14 0.98 6.56 -13.66
C TYR A 14 -0.52 6.84 -13.66
N VAL A 15 -0.94 7.88 -14.37
CA VAL A 15 -2.34 8.32 -14.44
C VAL A 15 -3.18 7.31 -15.23
N GLU A 16 -2.69 6.88 -16.39
CA GLU A 16 -3.38 5.91 -17.23
C GLU A 16 -3.53 4.55 -16.54
N GLY A 17 -2.49 4.10 -15.83
CA GLY A 17 -2.56 2.88 -15.03
C GLY A 17 -3.63 2.95 -13.94
N ALA A 18 -3.68 4.07 -13.21
CA ALA A 18 -4.71 4.30 -12.21
C ALA A 18 -6.13 4.33 -12.82
N ARG A 19 -6.29 5.01 -13.96
CA ARG A 19 -7.56 5.06 -14.69
C ARG A 19 -8.06 3.66 -15.06
N LEU A 20 -7.20 2.86 -15.66
CA LEU A 20 -7.53 1.48 -16.07
C LEU A 20 -7.90 0.61 -14.86
N ALA A 21 -7.15 0.73 -13.76
CA ALA A 21 -7.46 0.00 -12.53
C ALA A 21 -8.84 0.37 -11.98
N LEU A 22 -9.17 1.66 -11.93
CA LEU A 22 -10.46 2.15 -11.46
C LEU A 22 -11.62 1.72 -12.36
N GLU A 23 -11.45 1.78 -13.67
CA GLU A 23 -12.42 1.27 -14.65
C GLU A 23 -12.63 -0.24 -14.50
N GLY A 24 -11.57 -0.98 -14.18
CA GLY A 24 -11.62 -2.41 -13.88
C GLY A 24 -12.24 -2.77 -12.52
N GLY A 25 -12.68 -1.78 -11.75
CA GLY A 25 -13.37 -1.99 -10.48
C GLY A 25 -12.50 -1.86 -9.22
N CYS A 26 -11.23 -1.51 -9.36
CA CYS A 26 -10.40 -1.18 -8.19
C CYS A 26 -10.97 0.04 -7.45
N ARG A 27 -10.93 0.01 -6.12
CA ARG A 27 -11.44 1.11 -5.29
C ARG A 27 -10.43 1.61 -4.26
N TRP A 28 -9.16 1.31 -4.50
CA TRP A 28 -8.07 1.78 -3.64
C TRP A 28 -6.79 1.95 -4.46
N VAL A 29 -6.33 3.18 -4.60
CA VAL A 29 -5.14 3.54 -5.39
C VAL A 29 -4.08 4.16 -4.49
N GLN A 30 -2.85 3.69 -4.63
CA GLN A 30 -1.67 4.28 -4.03
C GLN A 30 -0.81 4.93 -5.12
N LEU A 31 -0.59 6.24 -5.03
CA LEU A 31 0.30 6.95 -5.94
C LEU A 31 1.75 6.82 -5.47
N ARG A 32 2.54 6.10 -6.26
CA ARG A 32 3.97 5.90 -6.03
C ARG A 32 4.77 6.37 -7.24
N MET A 33 5.61 7.40 -7.03
CA MET A 33 6.47 8.00 -8.05
C MET A 33 7.82 8.37 -7.42
N LYS A 34 8.70 7.39 -7.23
CA LYS A 34 9.94 7.54 -6.43
C LYS A 34 10.93 8.58 -6.95
N GLU A 35 10.98 8.80 -8.26
CA GLU A 35 11.97 9.67 -8.91
C GLU A 35 11.35 10.92 -9.51
N ALA A 36 10.09 11.22 -9.21
CA ALA A 36 9.38 12.38 -9.72
C ALA A 36 9.78 13.66 -8.97
N THR A 37 9.78 14.77 -9.68
CA THR A 37 9.83 16.10 -9.05
C THR A 37 8.52 16.38 -8.31
N GLU A 38 8.52 17.34 -7.38
CA GLU A 38 7.28 17.76 -6.69
C GLU A 38 6.21 18.17 -7.69
N ALA A 39 6.56 18.94 -8.74
CA ALA A 39 5.62 19.38 -9.76
C ALA A 39 4.98 18.20 -10.52
N GLU A 40 5.78 17.22 -10.92
CA GLU A 40 5.28 16.01 -11.59
C GLU A 40 4.36 15.18 -10.66
N PHE A 41 4.75 15.03 -9.40
CA PHE A 41 3.96 14.33 -8.41
C PHE A 41 2.62 15.02 -8.16
N MET A 42 2.63 16.34 -7.98
CA MET A 42 1.41 17.14 -7.76
C MET A 42 0.45 17.07 -8.95
N ALA A 43 0.97 17.11 -10.18
CA ALA A 43 0.16 16.99 -11.39
C ALA A 43 -0.52 15.60 -11.48
N ALA A 44 0.22 14.52 -11.24
CA ALA A 44 -0.33 13.17 -11.20
C ALA A 44 -1.34 13.00 -10.05
N ALA A 45 -1.03 13.52 -8.86
CA ALA A 45 -1.90 13.46 -7.71
C ALA A 45 -3.25 14.18 -7.94
N ALA A 46 -3.24 15.33 -8.59
CA ALA A 46 -4.46 16.07 -8.94
C ALA A 46 -5.38 15.23 -9.84
N GLU A 47 -4.83 14.63 -10.88
CA GLU A 47 -5.60 13.84 -11.83
C GLU A 47 -6.06 12.50 -11.24
N ILE A 48 -5.19 11.77 -10.56
CA ILE A 48 -5.55 10.50 -9.91
C ILE A 48 -6.54 10.72 -8.78
N GLY A 49 -6.38 11.78 -7.99
CA GLY A 49 -7.34 12.15 -6.94
C GLY A 49 -8.73 12.45 -7.50
N ARG A 50 -8.81 13.15 -8.63
CA ARG A 50 -10.07 13.39 -9.35
C ARG A 50 -10.70 12.07 -9.80
N LEU A 51 -9.95 11.20 -10.44
CA LEU A 51 -10.41 9.87 -10.89
C LEU A 51 -10.90 9.02 -9.71
N CYS A 52 -10.15 9.00 -8.62
CA CYS A 52 -10.55 8.27 -7.42
C CYS A 52 -11.88 8.78 -6.86
N LYS A 53 -12.07 10.10 -6.80
CA LYS A 53 -13.31 10.72 -6.34
C LYS A 53 -14.50 10.35 -7.22
N GLU A 54 -14.32 10.36 -8.54
CA GLU A 54 -15.37 9.98 -9.51
C GLU A 54 -15.79 8.52 -9.37
N HIS A 55 -14.86 7.64 -9.00
CA HIS A 55 -15.12 6.21 -8.81
C HIS A 55 -15.45 5.80 -7.37
N GLY A 56 -15.50 6.75 -6.44
CA GLY A 56 -15.71 6.44 -5.02
C GLY A 56 -14.56 5.61 -4.42
N ALA A 57 -13.32 5.84 -4.87
CA ALA A 57 -12.14 5.09 -4.47
C ALA A 57 -11.30 5.83 -3.43
N THR A 58 -10.65 5.08 -2.56
CA THR A 58 -9.66 5.60 -1.61
C THR A 58 -8.36 5.94 -2.32
N PHE A 59 -7.79 7.09 -2.01
CA PHE A 59 -6.55 7.59 -2.59
C PHE A 59 -5.50 7.85 -1.52
N VAL A 60 -4.37 7.14 -1.58
CA VAL A 60 -3.26 7.33 -0.66
C VAL A 60 -1.97 7.61 -1.43
N LEU A 61 -1.03 8.33 -0.80
CA LEU A 61 0.29 8.61 -1.36
C LEU A 61 1.29 7.58 -0.82
N ASP A 62 2.29 7.21 -1.63
CA ASP A 62 3.48 6.50 -1.15
C ASP A 62 4.50 7.52 -0.69
N ASP A 63 4.69 7.58 0.65
CA ASP A 63 5.50 8.57 1.35
C ASP A 63 4.96 10.01 1.20
N HIS A 64 5.74 11.02 1.53
CA HIS A 64 5.38 12.43 1.44
C HIS A 64 4.19 12.84 2.32
N VAL A 65 4.34 12.66 3.62
CA VAL A 65 3.34 13.06 4.64
C VAL A 65 2.93 14.52 4.46
N GLU A 66 3.89 15.39 4.13
CA GLU A 66 3.71 16.83 3.93
C GLU A 66 2.82 17.19 2.71
N TRP A 67 2.59 16.23 1.80
CA TRP A 67 1.79 16.46 0.61
C TRP A 67 0.35 15.94 0.71
N VAL A 68 0.03 15.21 1.77
CA VAL A 68 -1.31 14.62 1.94
C VAL A 68 -2.38 15.70 1.92
N GLU A 69 -2.23 16.75 2.72
CA GLU A 69 -3.20 17.86 2.77
C GLU A 69 -3.24 18.63 1.43
N LYS A 70 -2.08 18.89 0.84
CA LYS A 70 -1.98 19.64 -0.43
C LYS A 70 -2.67 18.94 -1.60
N THR A 71 -2.64 17.61 -1.62
CA THR A 71 -3.22 16.80 -2.70
C THR A 71 -4.66 16.40 -2.45
N GLY A 72 -5.17 16.58 -1.23
CA GLY A 72 -6.48 16.08 -0.84
C GLY A 72 -6.54 14.56 -0.75
N ALA A 73 -5.39 13.88 -0.63
CA ALA A 73 -5.35 12.44 -0.46
C ALA A 73 -6.00 12.01 0.86
N ASP A 74 -6.53 10.79 0.89
CA ASP A 74 -7.17 10.21 2.08
C ASP A 74 -6.15 9.74 3.11
N GLY A 75 -4.88 9.61 2.72
CA GLY A 75 -3.82 9.17 3.60
C GLY A 75 -2.50 8.92 2.91
N VAL A 76 -1.63 8.18 3.59
CA VAL A 76 -0.26 7.90 3.17
C VAL A 76 0.13 6.47 3.51
N HIS A 77 0.99 5.88 2.68
CA HIS A 77 1.68 4.63 2.97
C HIS A 77 3.16 4.90 3.24
N LEU A 78 3.69 4.37 4.32
CA LEU A 78 5.06 4.61 4.79
C LEU A 78 5.87 3.32 4.78
N GLY A 79 7.01 3.36 4.13
CA GLY A 79 8.00 2.28 4.15
C GLY A 79 8.81 2.26 5.46
N LYS A 80 9.65 1.26 5.62
CA LYS A 80 10.46 1.07 6.84
C LYS A 80 11.43 2.21 7.14
N ASN A 81 11.90 2.89 6.09
CA ASN A 81 12.88 3.98 6.19
C ASN A 81 12.25 5.37 6.06
N ASP A 82 10.93 5.42 5.94
CA ASP A 82 10.17 6.66 5.87
C ASP A 82 9.84 7.16 7.29
N MET A 83 9.06 8.24 7.38
CA MET A 83 8.63 8.78 8.68
C MET A 83 7.92 7.69 9.51
N PRO A 84 8.20 7.54 10.81
CA PRO A 84 7.45 6.64 11.68
C PRO A 84 5.94 6.96 11.71
N ILE A 85 5.10 5.92 11.83
CA ILE A 85 3.65 6.04 11.82
C ILE A 85 3.12 7.03 12.88
N ASP A 86 3.65 6.95 14.10
CA ASP A 86 3.25 7.80 15.21
C ASP A 86 3.61 9.27 15.00
N GLU A 87 4.71 9.56 14.32
CA GLU A 87 5.08 10.92 13.92
C GLU A 87 4.16 11.45 12.82
N ALA A 88 3.89 10.65 11.80
CA ALA A 88 2.96 11.00 10.74
C ALA A 88 1.54 11.26 11.30
N ARG A 89 1.12 10.47 12.29
CA ARG A 89 -0.19 10.64 12.96
C ARG A 89 -0.29 11.99 13.68
N LYS A 90 0.78 12.47 14.29
CA LYS A 90 0.81 13.80 14.92
C LYS A 90 0.61 14.93 13.91
N ILE A 91 1.12 14.75 12.69
CA ILE A 91 0.99 15.74 11.61
C ILE A 91 -0.39 15.67 10.95
N LEU A 92 -0.88 14.45 10.63
CA LEU A 92 -2.07 14.25 9.84
C LEU A 92 -3.39 14.18 10.65
N GLY A 93 -3.28 13.91 11.94
CA GLY A 93 -4.46 13.73 12.80
C GLY A 93 -5.08 12.34 12.68
N SER A 94 -6.26 12.18 13.27
CA SER A 94 -6.96 10.89 13.40
C SER A 94 -7.74 10.48 12.15
N ASP A 95 -8.06 11.40 11.26
CA ASP A 95 -8.97 11.16 10.13
C ASP A 95 -8.28 10.64 8.88
N LYS A 96 -6.97 10.79 8.79
CA LYS A 96 -6.19 10.29 7.64
C LYS A 96 -5.77 8.84 7.84
N ILE A 97 -5.78 8.09 6.73
CA ILE A 97 -5.32 6.70 6.69
C ILE A 97 -3.79 6.68 6.68
N ILE A 98 -3.18 5.91 7.57
CA ILE A 98 -1.73 5.71 7.57
C ILE A 98 -1.45 4.21 7.54
N GLY A 99 -0.86 3.76 6.43
CA GLY A 99 -0.40 2.39 6.26
C GLY A 99 1.11 2.27 6.44
N GLY A 100 1.56 1.09 6.82
CA GLY A 100 2.98 0.81 6.98
C GLY A 100 3.41 -0.48 6.30
N THR A 101 4.69 -0.59 6.01
CA THR A 101 5.31 -1.77 5.40
C THR A 101 5.86 -2.71 6.46
N ALA A 102 5.47 -3.99 6.38
CA ALA A 102 5.99 -5.07 7.20
C ALA A 102 6.55 -6.21 6.35
N ASN A 103 7.60 -6.85 6.87
CA ASN A 103 8.18 -8.06 6.29
C ASN A 103 8.18 -9.22 7.30
N THR A 104 7.98 -8.93 8.58
CA THR A 104 7.99 -9.86 9.70
C THR A 104 6.80 -9.58 10.63
N PHE A 105 6.51 -10.52 11.54
CA PHE A 105 5.53 -10.30 12.59
C PHE A 105 5.97 -9.16 13.54
N GLU A 106 7.23 -9.04 13.83
CA GLU A 106 7.78 -7.96 14.67
C GLU A 106 7.53 -6.58 14.06
N ASP A 107 7.62 -6.48 12.73
CA ASP A 107 7.23 -5.26 12.01
C ASP A 107 5.74 -4.97 12.18
N VAL A 108 4.88 -5.98 12.07
CA VAL A 108 3.43 -5.85 12.25
C VAL A 108 3.11 -5.36 13.65
N GLU A 109 3.72 -5.94 14.67
CA GLU A 109 3.52 -5.56 16.07
C GLU A 109 3.95 -4.12 16.34
N ARG A 110 5.11 -3.71 15.80
CA ARG A 110 5.58 -2.33 15.91
C ARG A 110 4.60 -1.35 15.25
N LEU A 111 4.18 -1.60 14.03
CA LEU A 111 3.24 -0.76 13.30
C LEU A 111 1.88 -0.65 14.01
N TYR A 112 1.40 -1.76 14.56
CA TYR A 112 0.19 -1.78 15.38
C TYR A 112 0.31 -0.86 16.60
N ARG A 113 1.41 -0.95 17.33
CA ARG A 113 1.68 -0.09 18.49
C ARG A 113 1.81 1.39 18.12
N GLN A 114 2.33 1.68 16.95
CA GLN A 114 2.45 3.04 16.42
C GLN A 114 1.13 3.61 15.88
N GLY A 115 0.09 2.81 15.76
CA GLY A 115 -1.23 3.25 15.33
C GLY A 115 -1.48 3.20 13.81
N ALA A 116 -0.85 2.28 13.09
CA ALA A 116 -1.14 2.06 11.68
C ALA A 116 -2.60 1.62 11.46
N ASP A 117 -3.21 2.06 10.37
CA ASP A 117 -4.56 1.69 9.98
C ASP A 117 -4.61 0.43 9.12
N TYR A 118 -3.54 0.14 8.39
CA TYR A 118 -3.37 -1.09 7.63
C TYR A 118 -1.89 -1.39 7.42
N ILE A 119 -1.61 -2.59 6.95
CA ILE A 119 -0.24 -3.05 6.72
C ILE A 119 -0.10 -3.62 5.32
N GLY A 120 0.90 -3.15 4.56
CA GLY A 120 1.37 -3.78 3.35
C GLY A 120 2.48 -4.77 3.71
N CYS A 121 2.25 -6.05 3.49
CA CYS A 121 3.14 -7.12 3.94
C CYS A 121 3.69 -7.92 2.76
N GLY A 122 4.99 -8.01 2.66
CA GLY A 122 5.66 -8.74 1.59
C GLY A 122 7.16 -8.83 1.75
N PRO A 123 7.87 -9.25 0.71
CA PRO A 123 7.32 -9.65 -0.59
C PRO A 123 6.75 -11.08 -0.57
N PHE A 124 5.68 -11.32 -1.31
CA PHE A 124 5.16 -12.68 -1.51
C PHE A 124 6.14 -13.53 -2.30
N ARG A 125 6.66 -12.97 -3.39
CA ARG A 125 7.61 -13.60 -4.32
C ARG A 125 8.68 -12.59 -4.69
N PHE A 126 9.80 -13.03 -5.22
CA PHE A 126 10.80 -12.14 -5.79
C PHE A 126 10.18 -11.22 -6.86
N THR A 127 10.56 -9.96 -6.84
CA THR A 127 10.10 -8.95 -7.81
C THR A 127 11.22 -7.95 -8.09
N THR A 128 11.27 -7.44 -9.30
CA THR A 128 12.21 -6.40 -9.72
C THR A 128 11.66 -4.98 -9.55
N THR A 129 10.38 -4.84 -9.20
CA THR A 129 9.69 -3.54 -9.06
C THR A 129 10.26 -2.69 -7.92
N LYS A 130 10.78 -3.32 -6.88
CA LYS A 130 11.38 -2.66 -5.72
C LYS A 130 12.85 -3.07 -5.57
N LYS A 131 13.70 -2.08 -5.34
CA LYS A 131 15.11 -2.30 -4.97
C LYS A 131 15.18 -2.72 -3.48
N ASN A 132 16.15 -3.51 -3.09
CA ASN A 132 16.38 -3.96 -1.70
C ASN A 132 15.18 -4.74 -1.11
N LEU A 133 14.91 -5.91 -1.68
CA LEU A 133 13.87 -6.81 -1.18
C LEU A 133 14.29 -7.51 0.12
N SER A 134 13.35 -7.59 1.06
CA SER A 134 13.41 -8.50 2.20
C SER A 134 13.23 -9.97 1.74
N PRO A 135 13.58 -10.95 2.60
CA PRO A 135 13.33 -12.36 2.28
C PRO A 135 11.88 -12.63 1.88
N VAL A 136 11.70 -13.51 0.90
CA VAL A 136 10.39 -13.90 0.37
C VAL A 136 9.57 -14.60 1.45
N LEU A 137 8.31 -14.17 1.62
CA LEU A 137 7.38 -14.76 2.60
C LEU A 137 6.70 -16.03 2.10
N GLY A 138 6.21 -16.02 0.86
CA GLY A 138 5.37 -17.12 0.35
C GLY A 138 4.08 -17.31 1.16
N LEU A 139 3.35 -18.37 0.90
CA LEU A 139 2.11 -18.69 1.61
C LEU A 139 2.36 -19.00 3.10
N GLU A 140 3.42 -19.75 3.39
CA GLU A 140 3.78 -20.12 4.75
C GLU A 140 4.13 -18.90 5.62
N GLY A 141 4.84 -17.92 5.04
CA GLY A 141 5.17 -16.68 5.72
C GLY A 141 3.93 -15.88 6.12
N TYR A 142 2.95 -15.76 5.23
CA TYR A 142 1.68 -15.10 5.57
C TYR A 142 0.88 -15.86 6.60
N GLN A 143 0.79 -17.18 6.49
CA GLN A 143 0.09 -18.00 7.48
C GLN A 143 0.70 -17.82 8.86
N HIS A 144 2.02 -17.83 8.96
CA HIS A 144 2.73 -17.59 10.22
C HIS A 144 2.42 -16.22 10.81
N ILE A 145 2.48 -15.17 10.00
CA ILE A 145 2.20 -13.80 10.45
C ILE A 145 0.75 -13.66 10.90
N VAL A 146 -0.21 -14.18 10.14
CA VAL A 146 -1.64 -14.13 10.48
C VAL A 146 -1.92 -14.88 11.78
N ASP A 147 -1.33 -16.05 11.97
CA ASP A 147 -1.48 -16.84 13.20
C ASP A 147 -0.91 -16.12 14.42
N GLN A 148 0.25 -15.48 14.26
CA GLN A 148 0.84 -14.64 15.29
C GLN A 148 -0.03 -13.42 15.63
N MET A 149 -0.59 -12.76 14.63
CA MET A 149 -1.52 -11.65 14.84
C MET A 149 -2.73 -12.09 15.66
N LYS A 150 -3.32 -13.23 15.34
CA LYS A 150 -4.46 -13.78 16.08
C LYS A 150 -4.11 -14.09 17.54
N SER A 151 -2.97 -14.72 17.77
CA SER A 151 -2.54 -15.08 19.13
C SER A 151 -2.18 -13.86 19.98
N HIS A 152 -1.82 -12.73 19.37
CA HIS A 152 -1.51 -11.47 20.08
C HIS A 152 -2.68 -10.47 20.07
N GLY A 153 -3.84 -10.85 19.56
CA GLY A 153 -5.01 -9.98 19.51
C GLY A 153 -4.87 -8.77 18.60
N ILE A 154 -4.00 -8.85 17.60
CA ILE A 154 -3.79 -7.78 16.62
C ILE A 154 -4.79 -7.93 15.46
N ASN A 155 -5.68 -6.96 15.34
CA ASN A 155 -6.73 -6.95 14.33
C ASN A 155 -6.56 -5.74 13.41
N LEU A 156 -5.62 -5.83 12.46
CA LEU A 156 -5.39 -4.85 11.41
C LEU A 156 -5.59 -5.48 10.03
N PRO A 157 -6.16 -4.72 9.07
CA PRO A 157 -6.11 -5.15 7.68
C PRO A 157 -4.67 -5.33 7.21
N ILE A 158 -4.37 -6.49 6.63
CA ILE A 158 -3.08 -6.79 6.05
C ILE A 158 -3.25 -7.13 4.58
N VAL A 159 -2.53 -6.44 3.71
CA VAL A 159 -2.54 -6.69 2.27
C VAL A 159 -1.21 -7.30 1.85
N ALA A 160 -1.28 -8.42 1.15
CA ALA A 160 -0.11 -9.09 0.61
C ALA A 160 0.40 -8.34 -0.63
N ILE A 161 1.71 -8.20 -0.77
CA ILE A 161 2.34 -7.48 -1.87
C ILE A 161 3.61 -8.20 -2.34
N GLY A 162 3.97 -7.98 -3.60
CA GLY A 162 5.27 -8.38 -4.17
C GLY A 162 5.20 -9.64 -5.04
N GLY A 163 5.25 -9.45 -6.35
CA GLY A 163 5.30 -10.53 -7.33
C GLY A 163 4.04 -11.39 -7.38
N ILE A 164 2.88 -10.84 -7.06
CA ILE A 164 1.60 -11.54 -7.04
C ILE A 164 1.02 -11.61 -8.45
N LEU A 165 0.63 -12.80 -8.87
CA LEU A 165 -0.08 -13.08 -10.10
C LEU A 165 -1.55 -13.40 -9.80
N GLU A 166 -2.42 -13.30 -10.82
CA GLU A 166 -3.83 -13.62 -10.68
C GLU A 166 -4.07 -15.03 -10.11
N SER A 167 -3.28 -16.01 -10.56
CA SER A 167 -3.35 -17.40 -10.09
C SER A 167 -3.04 -17.59 -8.60
N ASP A 168 -2.35 -16.63 -7.99
CA ASP A 168 -1.94 -16.70 -6.57
C ASP A 168 -3.05 -16.20 -5.62
N ILE A 169 -3.98 -15.38 -6.12
CA ILE A 169 -4.91 -14.60 -5.28
C ILE A 169 -5.71 -15.49 -4.33
N LYS A 170 -6.28 -16.57 -4.84
CA LYS A 170 -7.10 -17.49 -4.03
C LYS A 170 -6.29 -18.10 -2.87
N SER A 171 -5.08 -18.56 -3.16
CA SER A 171 -4.21 -19.19 -2.17
C SER A 171 -3.71 -18.18 -1.13
N ILE A 172 -3.38 -16.96 -1.57
CA ILE A 172 -2.97 -15.87 -0.67
C ILE A 172 -4.12 -15.50 0.28
N LEU A 173 -5.33 -15.29 -0.24
CA LEU A 173 -6.48 -14.95 0.59
C LEU A 173 -6.85 -16.07 1.59
N ALA A 174 -6.60 -17.33 1.23
CA ALA A 174 -6.81 -18.47 2.12
C ALA A 174 -5.89 -18.47 3.34
N THR A 175 -4.78 -17.73 3.34
CA THR A 175 -3.91 -17.55 4.51
C THR A 175 -4.53 -16.67 5.59
N GLY A 176 -5.59 -15.93 5.28
CA GLY A 176 -6.27 -15.03 6.21
C GLY A 176 -5.90 -13.56 6.06
N VAL A 177 -5.05 -13.19 5.08
CA VAL A 177 -4.81 -11.78 4.74
C VAL A 177 -6.08 -11.12 4.20
N SER A 178 -6.22 -9.81 4.41
CA SER A 178 -7.42 -9.05 4.08
C SER A 178 -7.56 -8.75 2.59
N GLY A 179 -6.46 -8.76 1.86
CA GLY A 179 -6.44 -8.45 0.44
C GLY A 179 -5.04 -8.50 -0.14
N ILE A 180 -4.91 -7.95 -1.34
CA ILE A 180 -3.66 -7.88 -2.09
C ILE A 180 -3.37 -6.46 -2.56
N ALA A 181 -2.09 -6.15 -2.75
CA ALA A 181 -1.64 -4.96 -3.43
C ALA A 181 -0.83 -5.37 -4.66
N VAL A 182 -1.15 -4.77 -5.80
CA VAL A 182 -0.53 -5.08 -7.08
C VAL A 182 -0.04 -3.81 -7.77
N SER A 183 1.00 -3.95 -8.60
CA SER A 183 1.60 -2.86 -9.36
C SER A 183 1.91 -3.35 -10.77
N GLY A 184 1.60 -2.55 -11.77
CA GLY A 184 1.83 -2.88 -13.17
C GLY A 184 0.81 -3.79 -13.77
#